data_bc09577ac478fc5a1c88d8b7a1dcf73b
#
_entry.id   bc09577ac478fc5a1c88d8b7a1dcf73b
#
_cell.length_a   1.000
_cell.length_b   1.000
_cell.length_c   1.000
_cell.angle_alpha   90.00
_cell.angle_beta   90.00
_cell.angle_gamma   90.00
#
_symmetry.space_group_name_H-M   'P 1'
#
loop_
_entity.id
_entity.type
_entity.pdbx_description
1 polymer ?
#
loop_
_entity_poly.entity_id
_entity_poly.type
_entity_poly.pdbx_seq_one_letter_code
_entity_poly.pdbx_strand_id
1 'polypeptide(L)'
;MSSLVRNAVLAAVAGIALSASAGAQLLGVSALPPLSLPTGNLPTANLPVAGPILQDILGQPAARQAVSPTLDSVSGLTETVAEAGAPTLLELRRLRLQELIRTNRATVESDGNGQPVRRGIVVVVDPDLQGLQRALAAGFRLAADDRDSALGIRVVSLAAPNGMSAREALKRLRKFAPELQADFDHLFEPAGGGLVPISGALATAHTGGSGPSIGMIDGGVASHPSLAGTSIEQDGFSGSPKPTGHGTAVASLLVGSQGPFQGAATGARLFVADVYGGNRAAGSATSIVRALDWLSAHRPQVINISLVGPPNKLVERAIQIVESRGIQVVAAVGNDGPAAPPQYPASYPGVVAVTAVDAHGRALPEAGKPTHLDFAAPGADMAAALPGNGYVKVRGTSFAAPLAAARLLAVGSPRALAAEARPGKGRVGRGIVCGGCRIDPRTVGAK
;
A
#
# COMPACT_ATOMS: atom_id res chain seq x y z
N MET A 1 15.48 15.49 -20.39
CA MET A 1 15.95 15.73 -19.01
C MET A 1 17.47 15.73 -19.07
N SER A 2 18.10 16.81 -18.67
CA SER A 2 19.55 16.95 -18.76
C SER A 2 20.23 16.04 -17.72
N SER A 3 21.42 15.52 -18.06
CA SER A 3 22.23 14.66 -17.22
C SER A 3 22.56 15.25 -15.83
N LEU A 4 22.48 16.56 -15.68
CA LEU A 4 22.72 17.31 -14.43
C LEU A 4 21.64 17.05 -13.35
N VAL A 5 20.38 16.95 -13.74
CA VAL A 5 19.27 16.70 -12.77
C VAL A 5 19.33 15.24 -12.26
N ARG A 6 19.67 14.28 -13.13
CA ARG A 6 19.86 12.88 -12.71
C ARG A 6 21.03 12.72 -11.75
N ASN A 7 22.10 13.45 -11.97
CA ASN A 7 23.30 13.37 -11.12
C ASN A 7 23.08 14.06 -9.75
N ALA A 8 22.28 15.13 -9.68
CA ALA A 8 21.95 15.79 -8.41
C ALA A 8 21.09 14.91 -7.49
N VAL A 9 20.10 14.18 -8.04
CA VAL A 9 19.26 13.25 -7.27
C VAL A 9 20.07 12.03 -6.83
N LEU A 10 20.96 11.49 -7.68
CA LEU A 10 21.84 10.38 -7.34
C LEU A 10 22.92 10.77 -6.31
N ALA A 11 23.44 12.00 -6.36
CA ALA A 11 24.42 12.50 -5.40
C ALA A 11 23.79 12.73 -4.01
N ALA A 12 22.52 13.17 -3.92
CA ALA A 12 21.80 13.30 -2.64
C ALA A 12 21.58 11.93 -1.98
N VAL A 13 21.23 10.90 -2.77
CA VAL A 13 21.05 9.53 -2.25
C VAL A 13 22.40 8.90 -1.87
N ALA A 14 23.47 9.13 -2.63
CA ALA A 14 24.81 8.62 -2.33
C ALA A 14 25.46 9.32 -1.11
N GLY A 15 25.21 10.62 -0.92
CA GLY A 15 25.72 11.38 0.22
C GLY A 15 25.16 10.93 1.58
N ILE A 16 23.92 10.45 1.59
CA ILE A 16 23.26 9.93 2.81
C ILE A 16 23.73 8.48 3.12
N ALA A 17 24.05 7.70 2.11
CA ALA A 17 24.59 6.33 2.31
C ALA A 17 26.05 6.34 2.85
N LEU A 18 26.82 7.38 2.60
CA LEU A 18 28.22 7.50 3.05
C LEU A 18 28.36 8.00 4.51
N SER A 19 27.34 8.63 5.08
CA SER A 19 27.35 9.05 6.50
C SER A 19 27.02 7.93 7.50
N ALA A 20 26.59 6.75 7.04
CA ALA A 20 26.29 5.60 7.88
C ALA A 20 27.46 4.66 8.14
N SER A 21 28.68 4.95 7.63
CA SER A 21 29.86 4.05 7.73
C SER A 21 30.93 4.49 8.76
N ALA A 22 30.59 5.35 9.72
CA ALA A 22 31.52 5.76 10.81
C ALA A 22 31.55 4.76 11.98
N GLY A 23 31.51 3.45 11.72
CA GLY A 23 31.53 2.42 12.76
C GLY A 23 32.41 1.19 12.49
N ALA A 24 33.20 1.17 11.41
CA ALA A 24 34.08 0.06 11.09
C ALA A 24 35.55 0.52 11.01
N GLN A 25 36.16 0.78 12.14
CA GLN A 25 37.62 0.77 12.28
C GLN A 25 38.04 -0.62 12.69
N LEU A 26 38.44 -1.41 11.69
CA LEU A 26 39.47 -2.48 11.82
C LEU A 26 39.68 -3.08 10.43
N LEU A 27 40.59 -2.50 9.69
CA LEU A 27 41.53 -3.12 8.71
C LEU A 27 42.04 -1.98 7.81
N GLY A 28 43.35 -1.69 7.95
CA GLY A 28 44.08 -0.57 7.35
C GLY A 28 43.94 -0.45 5.83
N VAL A 29 43.24 0.59 5.41
CA VAL A 29 43.32 1.15 4.05
C VAL A 29 43.41 2.67 4.19
N SER A 30 44.49 3.24 3.61
CA SER A 30 44.81 4.67 3.67
C SER A 30 43.69 5.57 3.25
N ALA A 31 43.37 6.54 4.10
CA ALA A 31 42.36 7.54 3.88
C ALA A 31 42.72 8.52 2.75
N LEU A 32 41.84 8.74 1.82
CA LEU A 32 41.85 9.91 0.92
C LEU A 32 41.43 11.15 1.70
N PRO A 33 41.99 12.35 1.40
CA PRO A 33 41.66 13.56 2.13
C PRO A 33 40.22 13.99 1.93
N PRO A 34 39.58 14.65 2.94
CA PRO A 34 38.18 15.08 2.86
C PRO A 34 38.04 16.22 1.84
N LEU A 35 37.15 16.02 0.85
CA LEU A 35 36.67 17.07 -0.02
C LEU A 35 35.74 17.96 0.78
N SER A 36 36.18 19.16 1.13
CA SER A 36 35.35 20.22 1.68
C SER A 36 34.42 20.77 0.58
N LEU A 37 33.14 20.43 0.67
CA LEU A 37 32.11 21.07 -0.13
C LEU A 37 31.65 22.36 0.58
N PRO A 38 31.39 23.46 -0.15
CA PRO A 38 30.89 24.68 0.46
C PRO A 38 29.47 24.44 1.02
N THR A 39 29.29 24.75 2.31
CA THR A 39 28.00 24.78 2.98
C THR A 39 27.19 25.97 2.50
N GLY A 40 26.61 25.85 1.31
CA GLY A 40 25.55 26.73 0.84
C GLY A 40 24.21 26.09 1.18
N ASN A 41 23.34 26.86 1.83
CA ASN A 41 21.98 26.47 2.14
C ASN A 41 21.25 25.96 0.87
N LEU A 42 21.14 24.65 0.73
CA LEU A 42 20.27 24.06 -0.29
C LEU A 42 18.83 24.06 0.24
N PRO A 43 17.86 24.63 -0.47
CA PRO A 43 16.47 24.70 -0.03
C PRO A 43 15.72 23.39 -0.26
N THR A 44 16.29 22.24 0.18
CA THR A 44 15.67 20.91 0.02
C THR A 44 14.69 20.56 1.14
N ALA A 45 14.60 21.38 2.19
CA ALA A 45 13.77 21.08 3.36
C ALA A 45 12.27 21.39 3.20
N ASN A 46 11.84 22.01 2.10
CA ASN A 46 10.49 22.56 1.96
C ASN A 46 9.69 22.06 0.76
N LEU A 47 9.83 20.79 0.37
CA LEU A 47 8.97 20.19 -0.64
C LEU A 47 7.78 19.47 0.06
N PRO A 48 6.60 20.09 0.15
CA PRO A 48 5.48 19.57 0.95
C PRO A 48 4.84 18.31 0.38
N VAL A 49 5.05 18.05 -0.89
CA VAL A 49 4.54 16.85 -1.58
C VAL A 49 5.53 15.68 -1.54
N ALA A 50 6.80 15.97 -1.28
CA ALA A 50 7.86 14.97 -1.20
C ALA A 50 8.02 14.36 0.21
N GLY A 51 7.44 14.94 1.24
CA GLY A 51 7.60 14.51 2.63
C GLY A 51 7.28 13.04 2.88
N PRO A 52 6.10 12.55 2.51
CA PRO A 52 5.75 11.14 2.67
C PRO A 52 6.60 10.21 1.79
N ILE A 53 6.95 10.66 0.58
CA ILE A 53 7.76 9.91 -0.38
C ILE A 53 9.23 9.87 0.03
N LEU A 54 9.75 10.98 0.60
CA LEU A 54 11.10 11.04 1.17
C LEU A 54 11.23 10.19 2.44
N GLN A 55 10.22 10.14 3.29
CA GLN A 55 10.19 9.22 4.44
C GLN A 55 10.20 7.76 3.98
N ASP A 56 9.55 7.45 2.86
CA ASP A 56 9.51 6.14 2.25
C ASP A 56 10.87 5.74 1.63
N ILE A 57 11.56 6.68 1.00
CA ILE A 57 12.89 6.49 0.41
C ILE A 57 13.99 6.47 1.48
N LEU A 58 13.86 7.29 2.52
CA LEU A 58 14.85 7.47 3.57
C LEU A 58 14.69 6.52 4.76
N GLY A 59 13.74 5.63 4.79
CA GLY A 59 13.36 4.61 5.78
C GLY A 59 14.32 4.18 6.91
N GLN A 60 15.29 5.03 7.27
CA GLN A 60 16.32 4.80 8.28
C GLN A 60 16.12 5.70 9.52
N PRO A 61 16.34 5.19 10.74
CA PRO A 61 16.19 5.95 11.98
C PRO A 61 17.05 7.22 12.07
N ALA A 62 18.21 7.25 11.41
CA ALA A 62 19.12 8.40 11.38
C ALA A 62 18.56 9.60 10.58
N ALA A 63 17.70 9.38 9.60
CA ALA A 63 17.07 10.45 8.83
C ALA A 63 15.97 11.18 9.62
N ARG A 64 15.42 10.56 10.68
CA ARG A 64 14.39 11.16 11.54
C ARG A 64 14.88 12.35 12.37
N GLN A 65 16.19 12.46 12.66
CA GLN A 65 16.74 13.57 13.42
C GLN A 65 17.02 14.81 12.56
N ALA A 66 17.12 14.67 11.23
CA ALA A 66 17.43 15.78 10.33
C ALA A 66 16.19 16.48 9.75
N VAL A 67 14.97 15.94 9.93
CA VAL A 67 13.73 16.45 9.31
C VAL A 67 12.66 16.72 10.38
N SER A 68 12.93 17.62 11.27
CA SER A 68 11.95 18.29 12.15
C SER A 68 12.27 19.76 12.23
N PRO A 69 11.34 20.65 12.44
CA PRO A 69 9.89 20.75 12.21
C PRO A 69 9.54 22.04 11.43
N THR A 70 8.81 21.96 10.35
CA THR A 70 7.99 23.10 9.86
C THR A 70 7.05 22.65 8.74
N LEU A 71 5.97 21.95 9.09
CA LEU A 71 4.93 21.50 8.14
C LEU A 71 3.75 22.48 8.00
N ASP A 72 3.85 23.70 8.55
CA ASP A 72 2.71 24.64 8.63
C ASP A 72 2.50 25.58 7.42
N SER A 73 3.30 25.49 6.35
CA SER A 73 3.21 26.42 5.21
C SER A 73 2.96 25.77 3.84
N VAL A 74 2.14 24.71 3.79
CA VAL A 74 1.94 23.89 2.58
C VAL A 74 1.01 24.51 1.51
N SER A 75 0.23 25.54 1.82
CA SER A 75 -0.81 26.06 0.91
C SER A 75 -0.35 27.01 -0.20
N GLY A 76 0.91 27.44 -0.19
CA GLY A 76 1.45 28.40 -1.18
C GLY A 76 2.41 27.84 -2.23
N LEU A 77 2.78 26.55 -2.16
CA LEU A 77 3.93 26.02 -2.90
C LEU A 77 3.61 25.16 -4.14
N THR A 78 2.35 24.84 -4.38
CA THR A 78 1.99 24.02 -5.56
C THR A 78 2.20 24.73 -6.90
N GLU A 79 2.13 26.05 -6.95
CA GLU A 79 2.38 26.82 -8.17
C GLU A 79 3.88 27.08 -8.41
N THR A 80 4.67 27.29 -7.35
CA THR A 80 6.11 27.59 -7.43
C THR A 80 6.98 26.34 -7.73
N VAL A 81 6.50 25.13 -7.41
CA VAL A 81 7.24 23.87 -7.65
C VAL A 81 7.26 23.50 -9.14
N ALA A 82 6.24 23.87 -9.91
CA ALA A 82 6.20 23.64 -11.35
C ALA A 82 7.26 24.46 -12.11
N GLU A 83 7.62 25.62 -11.63
CA GLU A 83 8.63 26.52 -12.23
C GLU A 83 10.08 26.14 -11.88
N ALA A 84 10.30 25.41 -10.80
CA ALA A 84 11.65 25.08 -10.29
C ALA A 84 12.23 23.75 -10.80
N GLY A 85 11.53 23.02 -11.71
CA GLY A 85 12.02 21.74 -12.27
C GLY A 85 12.02 20.58 -11.28
N ALA A 86 11.24 20.64 -10.21
CA ALA A 86 11.06 19.52 -9.28
C ALA A 86 10.34 18.34 -9.99
N PRO A 87 10.67 17.07 -9.66
CA PRO A 87 10.03 15.92 -10.27
C PRO A 87 8.54 15.88 -9.95
N THR A 88 7.72 15.57 -10.95
CA THR A 88 6.28 15.38 -10.79
C THR A 88 5.98 14.14 -9.96
N LEU A 89 4.76 14.03 -9.39
CA LEU A 89 4.34 12.82 -8.67
C LEU A 89 4.46 11.56 -9.53
N LEU A 90 4.19 11.67 -10.82
CA LEU A 90 4.34 10.56 -11.76
C LEU A 90 5.81 10.13 -11.93
N GLU A 91 6.74 11.08 -12.00
CA GLU A 91 8.18 10.81 -12.05
C GLU A 91 8.68 10.18 -10.75
N LEU A 92 8.23 10.69 -9.60
CA LEU A 92 8.55 10.12 -8.28
C LEU A 92 8.04 8.67 -8.18
N ARG A 93 6.81 8.39 -8.62
CA ARG A 93 6.30 7.01 -8.73
C ARG A 93 7.21 6.13 -9.57
N ARG A 94 7.58 6.61 -10.76
CA ARG A 94 8.46 5.86 -11.66
C ARG A 94 9.81 5.53 -11.01
N LEU A 95 10.43 6.51 -10.34
CA LEU A 95 11.70 6.32 -9.63
C LEU A 95 11.56 5.32 -8.48
N ARG A 96 10.47 5.40 -7.70
CA ARG A 96 10.18 4.47 -6.60
C ARG A 96 10.04 3.03 -7.10
N LEU A 97 9.28 2.80 -8.19
CA LEU A 97 9.12 1.47 -8.76
C LEU A 97 10.43 0.94 -9.36
N GLN A 98 11.21 1.79 -10.02
CA GLN A 98 12.54 1.42 -10.53
C GLN A 98 13.48 1.03 -9.38
N GLU A 99 13.46 1.77 -8.28
CA GLU A 99 14.27 1.47 -7.10
C GLU A 99 13.85 0.15 -6.43
N LEU A 100 12.53 -0.11 -6.30
CA LEU A 100 12.00 -1.38 -5.81
C LEU A 100 12.53 -2.56 -6.65
N ILE A 101 12.48 -2.45 -7.97
CA ILE A 101 12.99 -3.49 -8.88
C ILE A 101 14.52 -3.62 -8.74
N ARG A 102 15.25 -2.51 -8.69
CA ARG A 102 16.71 -2.51 -8.63
C ARG A 102 17.25 -3.15 -7.34
N THR A 103 16.63 -2.82 -6.21
CA THR A 103 17.06 -3.33 -4.89
C THR A 103 16.65 -4.80 -4.67
N ASN A 104 15.64 -5.27 -5.38
CA ASN A 104 15.13 -6.64 -5.26
C ASN A 104 15.32 -7.47 -6.54
N ARG A 105 16.33 -7.16 -7.36
CA ARG A 105 16.56 -7.78 -8.69
C ARG A 105 16.67 -9.30 -8.70
N ALA A 106 16.94 -9.91 -7.55
CA ALA A 106 16.99 -11.37 -7.44
C ALA A 106 15.58 -12.01 -7.52
N THR A 107 14.55 -11.30 -7.06
CA THR A 107 13.17 -11.79 -6.93
C THR A 107 12.15 -10.98 -7.69
N VAL A 108 12.50 -9.77 -8.14
CA VAL A 108 11.61 -8.81 -8.81
C VAL A 108 12.21 -8.38 -10.14
N GLU A 109 11.34 -8.18 -11.12
CA GLU A 109 11.66 -7.61 -12.43
C GLU A 109 10.51 -6.75 -12.97
N SER A 110 10.70 -6.11 -14.13
CA SER A 110 9.65 -5.31 -14.78
C SER A 110 8.80 -6.13 -15.75
N ASP A 111 7.51 -5.87 -15.79
CA ASP A 111 6.56 -6.42 -16.77
C ASP A 111 6.75 -5.87 -18.20
N GLY A 112 7.59 -4.87 -18.39
CA GLY A 112 7.80 -4.13 -19.65
C GLY A 112 7.06 -2.78 -19.68
N ASN A 113 6.07 -2.54 -18.82
CA ASN A 113 5.40 -1.26 -18.61
C ASN A 113 5.95 -0.52 -17.38
N GLY A 114 7.03 -1.05 -16.78
CA GLY A 114 7.64 -0.50 -15.59
C GLY A 114 6.99 -0.94 -14.28
N GLN A 115 6.01 -1.87 -14.32
CA GLN A 115 5.39 -2.39 -13.11
C GLN A 115 6.24 -3.54 -12.53
N PRO A 116 6.41 -3.62 -11.21
CA PRO A 116 7.16 -4.68 -10.58
C PRO A 116 6.37 -5.99 -10.59
N VAL A 117 7.04 -7.08 -10.96
CA VAL A 117 6.49 -8.44 -10.97
C VAL A 117 7.48 -9.42 -10.36
N ARG A 118 7.00 -10.54 -9.84
CA ARG A 118 7.89 -11.61 -9.37
C ARG A 118 8.69 -12.18 -10.53
N ARG A 119 10.01 -12.20 -10.34
CA ARG A 119 10.96 -12.63 -11.37
C ARG A 119 10.72 -14.08 -11.81
N GLY A 120 10.55 -14.26 -13.13
CA GLY A 120 10.41 -15.58 -13.74
C GLY A 120 9.16 -16.35 -13.32
N ILE A 121 8.16 -15.67 -12.74
CA ILE A 121 6.89 -16.28 -12.33
C ILE A 121 5.74 -15.73 -13.18
N VAL A 122 4.89 -16.63 -13.64
CA VAL A 122 3.58 -16.33 -14.21
C VAL A 122 2.51 -17.08 -13.43
N VAL A 123 1.34 -16.48 -13.29
CA VAL A 123 0.21 -17.07 -12.55
C VAL A 123 -0.91 -17.46 -13.50
N VAL A 124 -1.57 -18.56 -13.23
CA VAL A 124 -2.66 -19.09 -14.02
C VAL A 124 -3.85 -19.35 -13.12
N VAL A 125 -5.03 -18.95 -13.56
CA VAL A 125 -6.30 -19.13 -12.85
C VAL A 125 -7.06 -20.30 -13.48
N ASP A 126 -7.57 -21.20 -12.63
CA ASP A 126 -8.40 -22.34 -13.02
C ASP A 126 -7.88 -23.10 -14.26
N PRO A 127 -6.57 -23.48 -14.28
CA PRO A 127 -6.02 -24.14 -15.45
C PRO A 127 -6.68 -25.52 -15.69
N ASP A 128 -7.06 -25.78 -16.94
CA ASP A 128 -7.40 -27.13 -17.33
C ASP A 128 -6.15 -28.02 -17.37
N LEU A 129 -6.38 -29.35 -17.29
CA LEU A 129 -5.29 -30.32 -17.20
C LEU A 129 -4.40 -30.31 -18.45
N GLN A 130 -5.00 -30.16 -19.64
CA GLN A 130 -4.27 -30.22 -20.91
C GLN A 130 -3.40 -28.97 -21.10
N GLY A 131 -3.93 -27.78 -20.78
CA GLY A 131 -3.18 -26.53 -20.81
C GLY A 131 -1.99 -26.56 -19.84
N LEU A 132 -2.20 -27.08 -18.63
CA LEU A 132 -1.11 -27.24 -17.68
C LEU A 132 -0.04 -28.23 -18.18
N GLN A 133 -0.44 -29.36 -18.77
CA GLN A 133 0.49 -30.32 -19.37
C GLN A 133 1.29 -29.69 -20.51
N ARG A 134 0.66 -28.88 -21.39
CA ARG A 134 1.37 -28.15 -22.45
C ARG A 134 2.35 -27.13 -21.89
N ALA A 135 2.00 -26.42 -20.83
CA ALA A 135 2.91 -25.51 -20.16
C ALA A 135 4.14 -26.25 -19.61
N LEU A 136 3.94 -27.39 -18.93
CA LEU A 136 5.04 -28.20 -18.41
C LEU A 136 5.92 -28.75 -19.54
N ALA A 137 5.32 -29.25 -20.63
CA ALA A 137 6.05 -29.72 -21.82
C ALA A 137 6.82 -28.60 -22.51
N ALA A 138 6.35 -27.32 -22.40
CA ALA A 138 7.07 -26.14 -22.88
C ALA A 138 8.21 -25.69 -21.96
N GLY A 139 8.52 -26.45 -20.88
CA GLY A 139 9.65 -26.24 -19.98
C GLY A 139 9.33 -25.41 -18.73
N PHE A 140 8.06 -25.05 -18.50
CA PHE A 140 7.65 -24.45 -17.23
C PHE A 140 7.72 -25.48 -16.11
N ARG A 141 7.89 -24.98 -14.88
CA ARG A 141 7.89 -25.83 -13.67
C ARG A 141 6.80 -25.33 -12.72
N LEU A 142 6.16 -26.25 -12.03
CA LEU A 142 5.21 -25.91 -10.99
C LEU A 142 5.96 -25.29 -9.81
N ALA A 143 5.64 -24.04 -9.46
CA ALA A 143 6.20 -23.34 -8.31
C ALA A 143 5.23 -23.38 -7.12
N ALA A 144 3.93 -23.27 -7.37
CA ALA A 144 2.87 -23.45 -6.37
C ALA A 144 1.56 -23.88 -7.04
N ASP A 145 0.68 -24.55 -6.30
CA ASP A 145 -0.63 -25.01 -6.77
C ASP A 145 -1.61 -24.92 -5.60
N ASP A 146 -2.32 -23.80 -5.53
CA ASP A 146 -3.30 -23.51 -4.48
C ASP A 146 -4.67 -24.03 -4.95
N ARG A 147 -5.09 -25.18 -4.43
CA ARG A 147 -6.31 -25.91 -4.82
C ARG A 147 -7.45 -25.76 -3.82
N ASP A 148 -7.11 -25.73 -2.55
CA ASP A 148 -8.09 -25.73 -1.45
C ASP A 148 -8.47 -24.29 -1.10
N SER A 149 -9.17 -23.65 -2.04
CA SER A 149 -9.55 -22.24 -1.94
C SER A 149 -11.00 -22.10 -1.49
N ALA A 150 -11.23 -21.32 -0.41
CA ALA A 150 -12.57 -20.92 0.00
C ALA A 150 -13.28 -20.11 -1.08
N LEU A 151 -12.55 -19.39 -1.95
CA LEU A 151 -13.11 -18.70 -3.11
C LEU A 151 -13.56 -19.66 -4.23
N GLY A 152 -13.10 -20.93 -4.21
CA GLY A 152 -13.39 -21.90 -5.26
C GLY A 152 -12.60 -21.65 -6.54
N ILE A 153 -11.47 -20.94 -6.47
CA ILE A 153 -10.54 -20.75 -7.59
C ILE A 153 -9.24 -21.48 -7.33
N ARG A 154 -8.73 -22.15 -8.35
CA ARG A 154 -7.40 -22.75 -8.31
C ARG A 154 -6.38 -21.76 -8.87
N VAL A 155 -5.33 -21.48 -8.13
CA VAL A 155 -4.24 -20.61 -8.56
C VAL A 155 -2.96 -21.41 -8.69
N VAL A 156 -2.40 -21.42 -9.90
CA VAL A 156 -1.14 -22.11 -10.19
C VAL A 156 -0.06 -21.09 -10.52
N SER A 157 1.03 -21.10 -9.76
CA SER A 157 2.24 -20.33 -10.07
C SER A 157 3.20 -21.20 -10.87
N LEU A 158 3.57 -20.75 -12.06
CA LEU A 158 4.51 -21.43 -12.95
C LEU A 158 5.83 -20.68 -12.98
N ALA A 159 6.93 -21.35 -12.63
CA ALA A 159 8.27 -20.85 -12.82
C ALA A 159 8.67 -21.02 -14.30
N ALA A 160 9.20 -19.93 -14.86
CA ALA A 160 9.69 -19.89 -16.24
C ALA A 160 10.86 -20.87 -16.47
N PRO A 161 11.09 -21.33 -17.68
CA PRO A 161 12.34 -22.01 -18.05
C PRO A 161 13.57 -21.17 -17.66
N ASN A 162 14.71 -21.85 -17.40
CA ASN A 162 15.93 -21.23 -16.87
C ASN A 162 16.35 -19.96 -17.64
N GLY A 163 16.60 -18.89 -16.90
CA GLY A 163 17.07 -17.61 -17.44
C GLY A 163 16.01 -16.75 -18.13
N MET A 164 14.76 -17.24 -18.26
CA MET A 164 13.67 -16.52 -18.93
C MET A 164 13.02 -15.54 -17.96
N SER A 165 12.78 -14.31 -18.41
CA SER A 165 12.01 -13.31 -17.68
C SER A 165 10.51 -13.65 -17.64
N ALA A 166 9.77 -13.10 -16.66
CA ALA A 166 8.32 -13.28 -16.58
C ALA A 166 7.61 -12.77 -17.84
N ARG A 167 8.11 -11.70 -18.47
CA ARG A 167 7.59 -11.18 -19.73
C ARG A 167 7.72 -12.17 -20.89
N GLU A 168 8.90 -12.77 -21.06
CA GLU A 168 9.14 -13.79 -22.07
C GLU A 168 8.35 -15.06 -21.75
N ALA A 169 8.29 -15.43 -20.47
CA ALA A 169 7.52 -16.56 -19.98
C ALA A 169 6.02 -16.41 -20.32
N LEU A 170 5.41 -15.26 -20.02
CA LEU A 170 4.01 -15.01 -20.33
C LEU A 170 3.75 -15.05 -21.84
N LYS A 171 4.65 -14.48 -22.67
CA LYS A 171 4.56 -14.56 -24.13
C LYS A 171 4.68 -16.02 -24.62
N ARG A 172 5.60 -16.80 -24.04
CA ARG A 172 5.77 -18.22 -24.37
C ARG A 172 4.55 -19.04 -23.97
N LEU A 173 4.03 -18.82 -22.75
CA LEU A 173 2.85 -19.53 -22.25
C LEU A 173 1.64 -19.30 -23.17
N ARG A 174 1.36 -18.04 -23.55
CA ARG A 174 0.29 -17.68 -24.49
C ARG A 174 0.43 -18.31 -25.88
N LYS A 175 1.64 -18.67 -26.28
CA LYS A 175 1.89 -19.38 -27.55
C LYS A 175 1.60 -20.87 -27.46
N PHE A 176 1.99 -21.52 -26.35
CA PHE A 176 1.91 -22.99 -26.22
C PHE A 176 0.66 -23.49 -25.50
N ALA A 177 0.02 -22.64 -24.69
CA ALA A 177 -1.20 -22.92 -23.96
C ALA A 177 -2.10 -21.67 -23.95
N PRO A 178 -2.62 -21.23 -25.11
CA PRO A 178 -3.36 -19.98 -25.27
C PRO A 178 -4.69 -19.97 -24.50
N GLU A 179 -5.23 -21.14 -24.17
CA GLU A 179 -6.45 -21.30 -23.38
C GLU A 179 -6.26 -20.97 -21.90
N LEU A 180 -5.02 -20.99 -21.40
CA LEU A 180 -4.75 -20.67 -20.01
C LEU A 180 -4.93 -19.17 -19.72
N GLN A 181 -5.74 -18.86 -18.73
CA GLN A 181 -5.87 -17.51 -18.22
C GLN A 181 -4.65 -17.16 -17.38
N ALA A 182 -3.63 -16.62 -18.04
CA ALA A 182 -2.35 -16.32 -17.43
C ALA A 182 -2.09 -14.82 -17.33
N ASP A 183 -1.48 -14.42 -16.21
CA ASP A 183 -1.04 -13.05 -15.95
C ASP A 183 0.31 -13.03 -15.20
N PHE A 184 0.88 -11.84 -15.03
CA PHE A 184 2.02 -11.63 -14.16
C PHE A 184 1.62 -11.73 -12.68
N ASP A 185 2.55 -12.16 -11.83
CA ASP A 185 2.41 -11.97 -10.38
C ASP A 185 2.90 -10.57 -10.00
N HIS A 186 2.07 -9.55 -10.27
CA HIS A 186 2.36 -8.15 -10.01
C HIS A 186 2.53 -7.87 -8.51
N LEU A 187 3.41 -6.94 -8.17
CA LEU A 187 3.53 -6.42 -6.81
C LEU A 187 2.63 -5.21 -6.61
N PHE A 188 2.05 -5.13 -5.43
CA PHE A 188 1.21 -4.04 -4.95
C PHE A 188 1.91 -3.34 -3.77
N GLU A 189 1.78 -2.03 -3.69
CA GLU A 189 2.39 -1.21 -2.65
C GLU A 189 1.32 -0.58 -1.75
N PRO A 190 1.63 -0.24 -0.48
CA PRO A 190 0.71 0.54 0.36
C PRO A 190 0.36 1.86 -0.30
N ALA A 191 -0.90 2.27 -0.24
CA ALA A 191 -1.40 3.46 -0.92
C ALA A 191 -1.02 4.79 -0.24
N GLY A 192 -0.35 4.77 0.90
CA GLY A 192 -0.14 5.97 1.73
C GLY A 192 1.27 6.19 2.27
N GLY A 193 2.27 5.53 1.72
CA GLY A 193 3.63 5.66 2.23
C GLY A 193 4.24 4.32 2.62
N GLY A 194 5.49 4.34 3.07
CA GLY A 194 6.28 3.14 3.25
C GLY A 194 5.80 2.17 4.30
N LEU A 195 5.88 0.90 3.93
CA LEU A 195 6.04 -0.15 4.93
C LEU A 195 7.36 0.09 5.64
N VAL A 196 7.29 0.60 6.85
CA VAL A 196 8.42 0.51 7.78
C VAL A 196 8.14 -0.70 8.66
N PRO A 197 8.85 -1.83 8.45
CA PRO A 197 8.81 -2.92 9.42
C PRO A 197 9.30 -2.38 10.75
N ILE A 198 8.62 -2.72 11.80
CA ILE A 198 8.95 -2.28 13.14
C ILE A 198 9.13 -3.48 14.05
N SER A 199 10.06 -3.35 14.97
CA SER A 199 10.17 -4.29 16.08
C SER A 199 9.03 -4.04 17.07
N GLY A 200 8.21 -5.05 17.30
CA GLY A 200 7.09 -4.95 18.24
C GLY A 200 6.32 -6.28 18.31
N ALA A 201 5.60 -6.48 19.39
CA ALA A 201 4.67 -7.60 19.49
C ALA A 201 3.48 -7.37 18.55
N LEU A 202 3.00 -8.44 17.92
CA LEU A 202 1.73 -8.41 17.19
C LEU A 202 0.58 -8.12 18.17
N ALA A 203 -0.45 -7.42 17.67
CA ALA A 203 -1.69 -7.29 18.39
C ALA A 203 -2.28 -8.71 18.60
N THR A 204 -2.62 -9.02 19.84
CA THR A 204 -3.11 -10.36 20.21
C THR A 204 -4.60 -10.48 19.97
N ALA A 205 -5.01 -11.66 19.47
CA ALA A 205 -6.40 -12.01 19.33
C ALA A 205 -7.11 -12.10 20.69
N HIS A 206 -8.20 -11.39 20.87
CA HIS A 206 -9.20 -11.70 21.87
C HIS A 206 -10.31 -12.50 21.16
N THR A 207 -10.34 -13.81 21.40
CA THR A 207 -11.36 -14.69 20.81
C THR A 207 -12.69 -14.48 21.54
N GLY A 208 -13.70 -14.02 20.83
CA GLY A 208 -15.08 -14.00 21.31
C GLY A 208 -15.82 -12.70 21.03
N GLY A 209 -16.71 -12.75 20.06
CA GLY A 209 -17.71 -11.71 19.81
C GLY A 209 -18.52 -12.03 18.56
N SER A 210 -19.87 -12.05 18.69
CA SER A 210 -20.81 -12.20 17.58
C SER A 210 -21.18 -10.84 16.97
N GLY A 211 -20.23 -9.90 16.92
CA GLY A 211 -20.43 -8.56 16.41
C GLY A 211 -20.11 -8.39 14.92
N PRO A 212 -20.32 -7.17 14.37
CA PRO A 212 -19.92 -6.84 13.01
C PRO A 212 -18.40 -7.06 12.84
N SER A 213 -17.99 -7.45 11.65
CA SER A 213 -16.59 -7.74 11.36
C SER A 213 -16.13 -7.09 10.08
N ILE A 214 -14.86 -6.71 10.07
CA ILE A 214 -14.20 -6.06 8.94
C ILE A 214 -12.89 -6.78 8.63
N GLY A 215 -12.61 -6.99 7.34
CA GLY A 215 -11.34 -7.49 6.84
C GLY A 215 -10.41 -6.33 6.49
N MET A 216 -9.11 -6.54 6.63
CA MET A 216 -8.08 -5.58 6.22
C MET A 216 -6.96 -6.31 5.48
N ILE A 217 -6.65 -5.87 4.25
CA ILE A 217 -5.47 -6.32 3.52
C ILE A 217 -4.43 -5.19 3.58
N ASP A 218 -3.31 -5.45 4.26
CA ASP A 218 -2.23 -4.47 4.51
C ASP A 218 -0.96 -5.21 4.98
N GLY A 219 -0.10 -4.57 5.76
CA GLY A 219 0.91 -5.21 6.60
C GLY A 219 0.36 -5.58 7.98
N GLY A 220 1.13 -6.34 8.75
CA GLY A 220 0.74 -6.77 10.09
C GLY A 220 0.55 -5.59 11.07
N VAL A 221 -0.20 -5.83 12.11
CA VAL A 221 -0.62 -4.86 13.13
C VAL A 221 0.14 -5.07 14.41
N ALA A 222 0.78 -4.02 14.91
CA ALA A 222 1.46 -4.02 16.20
C ALA A 222 0.48 -3.91 17.36
N SER A 223 0.89 -4.44 18.50
CA SER A 223 0.27 -4.12 19.78
C SER A 223 0.33 -2.60 20.03
N HIS A 224 -0.80 -2.00 20.41
CA HIS A 224 -0.93 -0.58 20.75
C HIS A 224 -2.04 -0.39 21.78
N PRO A 225 -1.93 0.57 22.73
CA PRO A 225 -2.95 0.78 23.75
C PRO A 225 -4.36 1.01 23.19
N SER A 226 -4.49 1.72 22.06
CA SER A 226 -5.80 1.91 21.41
C SER A 226 -6.38 0.65 20.80
N LEU A 227 -5.59 -0.40 20.61
CA LEU A 227 -6.02 -1.70 20.10
C LEU A 227 -6.17 -2.77 21.20
N ALA A 228 -5.79 -2.42 22.43
CA ALA A 228 -5.99 -3.29 23.58
C ALA A 228 -7.50 -3.51 23.84
N GLY A 229 -7.94 -4.73 23.94
CA GLY A 229 -9.37 -5.04 24.11
C GLY A 229 -10.17 -5.13 22.80
N THR A 230 -9.52 -4.92 21.64
CA THR A 230 -10.14 -5.17 20.33
C THR A 230 -9.92 -6.62 19.91
N SER A 231 -10.94 -7.26 19.33
CA SER A 231 -10.79 -8.59 18.74
C SER A 231 -10.08 -8.46 17.39
N ILE A 232 -8.78 -8.76 17.36
CA ILE A 232 -7.94 -8.75 16.16
C ILE A 232 -7.40 -10.15 15.94
N GLU A 233 -7.71 -10.73 14.78
CA GLU A 233 -7.10 -11.96 14.28
C GLU A 233 -6.28 -11.62 13.04
N GLN A 234 -5.01 -12.09 12.98
CA GLN A 234 -4.15 -11.76 11.85
C GLN A 234 -3.35 -12.96 11.37
N ASP A 235 -3.22 -13.05 10.03
CA ASP A 235 -2.43 -14.09 9.37
C ASP A 235 -1.56 -13.48 8.26
N GLY A 236 -0.51 -14.22 7.84
CA GLY A 236 0.50 -13.77 6.89
C GLY A 236 0.48 -14.57 5.59
N PHE A 237 0.46 -13.85 4.45
CA PHE A 237 0.35 -14.42 3.10
C PHE A 237 1.64 -14.29 2.28
N SER A 238 2.68 -13.73 2.89
CA SER A 238 4.05 -13.65 2.36
C SER A 238 5.08 -13.98 3.46
N GLY A 239 4.82 -15.01 4.23
CA GLY A 239 5.52 -15.39 5.45
C GLY A 239 4.70 -15.04 6.69
N SER A 240 5.24 -15.30 7.88
CA SER A 240 4.55 -14.95 9.13
C SER A 240 4.24 -13.45 9.21
N PRO A 241 3.11 -13.05 9.82
CA PRO A 241 2.75 -11.65 9.91
C PRO A 241 3.81 -10.86 10.69
N LYS A 242 4.11 -9.66 10.20
CA LYS A 242 5.06 -8.75 10.85
C LYS A 242 4.47 -7.36 11.00
N PRO A 243 4.58 -6.75 12.19
CA PRO A 243 4.03 -5.43 12.43
C PRO A 243 4.61 -4.38 11.49
N THR A 244 3.74 -3.50 10.99
CA THR A 244 4.12 -2.35 10.20
C THR A 244 3.49 -1.07 10.75
N GLY A 245 4.14 0.07 10.54
CA GLY A 245 3.55 1.37 10.92
C GLY A 245 2.25 1.63 10.19
N HIS A 246 2.20 1.30 8.89
CA HIS A 246 1.03 1.51 8.05
C HIS A 246 -0.14 0.63 8.46
N GLY A 247 0.05 -0.69 8.59
CA GLY A 247 -0.99 -1.60 9.02
C GLY A 247 -1.55 -1.27 10.42
N THR A 248 -0.67 -0.87 11.37
CA THR A 248 -1.09 -0.44 12.71
C THR A 248 -1.92 0.83 12.67
N ALA A 249 -1.51 1.81 11.85
CA ALA A 249 -2.26 3.07 11.67
C ALA A 249 -3.65 2.80 11.08
N VAL A 250 -3.74 2.00 10.00
CA VAL A 250 -5.01 1.63 9.35
C VAL A 250 -5.91 0.87 10.32
N ALA A 251 -5.40 -0.13 11.04
CA ALA A 251 -6.16 -0.88 12.04
C ALA A 251 -6.72 0.03 13.15
N SER A 252 -5.91 0.99 13.62
CA SER A 252 -6.35 1.93 14.65
C SER A 252 -7.51 2.82 14.17
N LEU A 253 -7.48 3.27 12.93
CA LEU A 253 -8.56 4.07 12.32
C LEU A 253 -9.85 3.25 12.14
N LEU A 254 -9.74 1.93 11.94
CA LEU A 254 -10.87 1.04 11.89
C LEU A 254 -11.47 0.82 13.30
N VAL A 255 -10.70 0.25 14.22
CA VAL A 255 -11.25 -0.35 15.45
C VAL A 255 -10.61 0.17 16.74
N GLY A 256 -9.63 1.07 16.67
CA GLY A 256 -8.92 1.57 17.85
C GLY A 256 -9.80 2.38 18.80
N SER A 257 -9.56 2.28 20.11
CA SER A 257 -10.27 3.06 21.14
C SER A 257 -9.34 3.32 22.33
N GLN A 258 -9.04 4.59 22.58
CA GLN A 258 -8.27 5.01 23.76
C GLN A 258 -8.52 6.50 24.06
N GLY A 259 -9.24 6.80 25.12
CA GLY A 259 -9.55 8.19 25.48
C GLY A 259 -10.21 8.95 24.32
N PRO A 260 -9.63 10.08 23.87
CA PRO A 260 -10.18 10.85 22.75
C PRO A 260 -9.95 10.22 21.39
N PHE A 261 -9.10 9.20 21.28
CA PHE A 261 -8.88 8.45 20.05
C PHE A 261 -9.98 7.41 19.86
N GLN A 262 -10.78 7.57 18.80
CA GLN A 262 -11.87 6.64 18.47
C GLN A 262 -11.83 6.30 16.99
N GLY A 263 -11.57 5.02 16.68
CA GLY A 263 -11.70 4.45 15.33
C GLY A 263 -13.16 4.43 14.88
N ALA A 264 -13.37 4.39 13.58
CA ALA A 264 -14.71 4.56 13.00
C ALA A 264 -15.63 3.32 13.12
N ALA A 265 -15.08 2.14 13.46
CA ALA A 265 -15.80 0.89 13.70
C ALA A 265 -15.41 0.27 15.06
N THR A 266 -15.29 1.10 16.10
CA THR A 266 -14.97 0.63 17.46
C THR A 266 -15.94 -0.48 17.88
N GLY A 267 -15.39 -1.58 18.44
CA GLY A 267 -16.17 -2.76 18.84
C GLY A 267 -16.38 -3.81 17.72
N ALA A 268 -16.03 -3.51 16.47
CA ALA A 268 -16.02 -4.51 15.41
C ALA A 268 -14.81 -5.47 15.57
N ARG A 269 -14.99 -6.72 15.12
CA ARG A 269 -13.88 -7.67 14.96
C ARG A 269 -13.06 -7.30 13.74
N LEU A 270 -11.74 -7.36 13.83
CA LEU A 270 -10.83 -7.08 12.73
C LEU A 270 -10.05 -8.34 12.32
N PHE A 271 -10.19 -8.72 11.05
CA PHE A 271 -9.37 -9.75 10.42
C PHE A 271 -8.29 -9.09 9.56
N VAL A 272 -7.03 -9.29 9.90
CA VAL A 272 -5.88 -8.67 9.25
C VAL A 272 -5.14 -9.69 8.40
N ALA A 273 -5.07 -9.44 7.12
CA ALA A 273 -4.27 -10.21 6.17
C ALA A 273 -2.99 -9.46 5.82
N ASP A 274 -1.87 -9.88 6.40
CA ASP A 274 -0.55 -9.32 6.08
C ASP A 274 -0.01 -9.93 4.79
N VAL A 275 -0.05 -9.16 3.70
CA VAL A 275 0.45 -9.58 2.39
C VAL A 275 1.93 -9.28 2.17
N TYR A 276 2.60 -8.68 3.15
CA TYR A 276 3.99 -8.24 3.01
C TYR A 276 4.98 -9.04 3.86
N GLY A 277 4.59 -9.58 5.02
CA GLY A 277 5.52 -10.24 5.95
C GLY A 277 6.71 -9.36 6.33
N GLY A 278 6.52 -8.01 6.32
CA GLY A 278 7.55 -7.02 6.56
C GLY A 278 8.47 -6.72 5.36
N ASN A 279 8.20 -7.25 4.17
CA ASN A 279 8.98 -7.00 2.96
C ASN A 279 8.10 -6.37 1.86
N ARG A 280 8.37 -5.12 1.48
CA ARG A 280 7.62 -4.39 0.43
C ARG A 280 7.58 -5.11 -0.91
N ALA A 281 8.61 -5.89 -1.23
CA ALA A 281 8.70 -6.65 -2.47
C ALA A 281 7.93 -8.00 -2.42
N ALA A 282 7.14 -8.25 -1.37
CA ALA A 282 6.42 -9.50 -1.18
C ALA A 282 4.90 -9.39 -1.43
N GLY A 283 4.33 -8.17 -1.44
CA GLY A 283 2.90 -7.94 -1.65
C GLY A 283 2.45 -8.27 -3.07
N SER A 284 2.45 -9.53 -3.45
CA SER A 284 2.14 -10.00 -4.80
C SER A 284 0.65 -10.20 -5.03
N ALA A 285 0.23 -10.26 -6.30
CA ALA A 285 -1.14 -10.61 -6.68
C ALA A 285 -1.58 -11.95 -6.07
N THR A 286 -0.68 -12.94 -6.05
CA THR A 286 -0.93 -14.24 -5.41
C THR A 286 -1.16 -14.10 -3.90
N SER A 287 -0.37 -13.29 -3.18
CA SER A 287 -0.57 -13.09 -1.75
C SER A 287 -1.88 -12.36 -1.45
N ILE A 288 -2.29 -11.40 -2.28
CA ILE A 288 -3.58 -10.71 -2.15
C ILE A 288 -4.76 -11.69 -2.35
N VAL A 289 -4.67 -12.59 -3.32
CA VAL A 289 -5.74 -13.58 -3.56
C VAL A 289 -5.85 -14.57 -2.42
N ARG A 290 -4.73 -15.05 -1.87
CA ARG A 290 -4.74 -15.89 -0.66
C ARG A 290 -5.32 -15.14 0.54
N ALA A 291 -5.03 -13.83 0.68
CA ALA A 291 -5.62 -12.98 1.71
C ALA A 291 -7.14 -12.83 1.53
N LEU A 292 -7.61 -12.59 0.31
CA LEU A 292 -9.05 -12.54 -0.01
C LEU A 292 -9.74 -13.89 0.25
N ASP A 293 -9.05 -14.99 -0.04
CA ASP A 293 -9.53 -16.35 0.23
C ASP A 293 -9.75 -16.57 1.75
N TRP A 294 -8.74 -16.29 2.54
CA TRP A 294 -8.79 -16.39 3.99
C TRP A 294 -9.88 -15.47 4.58
N LEU A 295 -9.93 -14.21 4.15
CA LEU A 295 -10.97 -13.28 4.58
C LEU A 295 -12.36 -13.76 4.17
N SER A 296 -12.53 -14.31 2.97
CA SER A 296 -13.82 -14.87 2.53
C SER A 296 -14.30 -16.03 3.41
N ALA A 297 -13.39 -16.86 3.92
CA ALA A 297 -13.72 -17.92 4.89
C ALA A 297 -14.21 -17.35 6.24
N HIS A 298 -13.67 -16.19 6.67
CA HIS A 298 -14.10 -15.49 7.90
C HIS A 298 -15.36 -14.65 7.73
N ARG A 299 -15.82 -14.44 6.48
CA ARG A 299 -17.06 -13.74 6.12
C ARG A 299 -17.22 -12.35 6.78
N PRO A 300 -16.22 -11.44 6.69
CA PRO A 300 -16.45 -10.08 7.12
C PRO A 300 -17.49 -9.43 6.22
N GLN A 301 -18.24 -8.42 6.72
CA GLN A 301 -19.20 -7.69 5.91
C GLN A 301 -18.52 -6.75 4.91
N VAL A 302 -17.35 -6.21 5.28
CA VAL A 302 -16.56 -5.27 4.47
C VAL A 302 -15.09 -5.67 4.52
N ILE A 303 -14.38 -5.54 3.40
CA ILE A 303 -12.91 -5.66 3.33
C ILE A 303 -12.34 -4.30 2.92
N ASN A 304 -11.45 -3.76 3.75
CA ASN A 304 -10.64 -2.59 3.42
C ASN A 304 -9.32 -3.01 2.76
N ILE A 305 -8.99 -2.41 1.61
CA ILE A 305 -7.74 -2.63 0.91
C ILE A 305 -7.01 -1.28 0.75
N SER A 306 -5.98 -1.06 1.58
CA SER A 306 -5.19 0.18 1.59
C SER A 306 -3.88 0.06 0.81
N LEU A 307 -3.91 -0.67 -0.30
CA LEU A 307 -2.77 -0.87 -1.22
C LEU A 307 -3.17 -0.63 -2.67
N VAL A 308 -2.17 -0.42 -3.53
CA VAL A 308 -2.35 -0.11 -4.95
C VAL A 308 -1.35 -0.84 -5.84
N GLY A 309 -1.80 -1.16 -7.05
CA GLY A 309 -0.98 -1.78 -8.08
C GLY A 309 -1.58 -1.61 -9.48
N PRO A 310 -0.98 -2.26 -10.50
CA PRO A 310 -1.54 -2.28 -11.85
C PRO A 310 -2.78 -3.19 -11.93
N PRO A 311 -3.55 -3.16 -13.04
CA PRO A 311 -4.60 -4.12 -13.27
C PRO A 311 -4.03 -5.55 -13.29
N ASN A 312 -4.74 -6.48 -12.66
CA ASN A 312 -4.34 -7.89 -12.60
C ASN A 312 -5.59 -8.78 -12.61
N LYS A 313 -5.67 -9.68 -13.57
CA LYS A 313 -6.85 -10.53 -13.80
C LYS A 313 -7.16 -11.48 -12.64
N LEU A 314 -6.11 -11.97 -11.96
CA LEU A 314 -6.26 -12.85 -10.82
C LEU A 314 -6.90 -12.13 -9.63
N VAL A 315 -6.41 -10.92 -9.31
CA VAL A 315 -6.96 -10.09 -8.22
C VAL A 315 -8.40 -9.65 -8.55
N GLU A 316 -8.64 -9.23 -9.80
CA GLU A 316 -9.99 -8.86 -10.26
C GLU A 316 -10.99 -10.01 -10.07
N ARG A 317 -10.62 -11.22 -10.52
CA ARG A 317 -11.46 -12.40 -10.39
C ARG A 317 -11.78 -12.76 -8.94
N ALA A 318 -10.77 -12.70 -8.06
CA ALA A 318 -10.96 -12.97 -6.63
C ALA A 318 -11.90 -11.95 -5.98
N ILE A 319 -11.76 -10.66 -6.29
CA ILE A 319 -12.64 -9.60 -5.79
C ILE A 319 -14.08 -9.81 -6.28
N GLN A 320 -14.30 -10.11 -7.55
CA GLN A 320 -15.65 -10.41 -8.08
C GLN A 320 -16.33 -11.54 -7.35
N ILE A 321 -15.59 -12.59 -6.98
CA ILE A 321 -16.15 -13.70 -6.20
C ILE A 321 -16.47 -13.28 -4.77
N VAL A 322 -15.60 -12.51 -4.12
CA VAL A 322 -15.84 -11.95 -2.79
C VAL A 322 -17.12 -11.10 -2.79
N GLU A 323 -17.27 -10.22 -3.77
CA GLU A 323 -18.45 -9.35 -3.92
C GLU A 323 -19.73 -10.16 -4.22
N SER A 324 -19.63 -11.20 -5.05
CA SER A 324 -20.77 -12.10 -5.34
C SER A 324 -21.29 -12.85 -4.11
N ARG A 325 -20.48 -12.94 -3.05
CA ARG A 325 -20.85 -13.49 -1.73
C ARG A 325 -21.43 -12.45 -0.77
N GLY A 326 -21.63 -11.22 -1.25
CA GLY A 326 -22.19 -10.13 -0.46
C GLY A 326 -21.17 -9.42 0.44
N ILE A 327 -19.87 -9.71 0.31
CA ILE A 327 -18.79 -9.02 1.02
C ILE A 327 -18.43 -7.76 0.22
N GLN A 328 -18.52 -6.59 0.82
CA GLN A 328 -18.23 -5.34 0.14
C GLN A 328 -16.72 -5.03 0.21
N VAL A 329 -16.14 -4.56 -0.90
CA VAL A 329 -14.72 -4.20 -0.98
C VAL A 329 -14.57 -2.69 -1.10
N VAL A 330 -13.77 -2.10 -0.22
CA VAL A 330 -13.43 -0.67 -0.21
C VAL A 330 -11.93 -0.53 -0.46
N ALA A 331 -11.53 0.34 -1.38
CA ALA A 331 -10.12 0.50 -1.69
C ALA A 331 -9.70 1.96 -1.86
N ALA A 332 -8.46 2.24 -1.49
CA ALA A 332 -7.80 3.53 -1.66
C ALA A 332 -7.41 3.77 -3.13
N VAL A 333 -7.63 4.99 -3.64
CA VAL A 333 -7.33 5.34 -5.05
C VAL A 333 -5.85 5.60 -5.33
N GLY A 334 -4.99 5.60 -4.29
CA GLY A 334 -3.55 5.86 -4.43
C GLY A 334 -3.17 7.33 -4.29
N ASN A 335 -1.86 7.59 -4.21
CA ASN A 335 -1.29 8.92 -3.94
C ASN A 335 -0.21 9.35 -4.96
N ASP A 336 -0.24 8.80 -6.16
CA ASP A 336 0.71 9.09 -7.23
C ASP A 336 0.26 10.24 -8.15
N GLY A 337 -0.76 10.96 -7.72
CA GLY A 337 -1.35 12.07 -8.45
C GLY A 337 -2.33 11.66 -9.55
N PRO A 338 -3.13 12.63 -10.04
CA PRO A 338 -4.17 12.37 -11.05
C PRO A 338 -3.62 12.06 -12.45
N ALA A 339 -2.34 12.30 -12.70
CA ALA A 339 -1.67 11.97 -13.97
C ALA A 339 -1.17 10.52 -14.01
N ALA A 340 -1.11 9.83 -12.86
CA ALA A 340 -0.78 8.41 -12.82
C ALA A 340 -1.90 7.57 -13.46
N PRO A 341 -1.56 6.42 -14.07
CA PRO A 341 -2.58 5.48 -14.53
C PRO A 341 -3.52 5.07 -13.39
N PRO A 342 -4.78 4.70 -13.70
CA PRO A 342 -5.70 4.19 -12.69
C PRO A 342 -5.07 3.08 -11.86
N GLN A 343 -5.21 3.16 -10.55
CA GLN A 343 -4.66 2.19 -9.60
C GLN A 343 -5.74 1.19 -9.18
N TYR A 344 -5.32 -0.04 -8.95
CA TYR A 344 -6.17 -1.15 -8.54
C TYR A 344 -5.79 -1.63 -7.14
N PRO A 345 -6.77 -2.13 -6.35
CA PRO A 345 -8.10 -2.58 -6.76
C PRO A 345 -9.18 -1.50 -6.84
N ALA A 346 -8.95 -0.25 -6.43
CA ALA A 346 -9.98 0.81 -6.44
C ALA A 346 -10.63 1.05 -7.81
N SER A 347 -9.96 0.68 -8.91
CA SER A 347 -10.47 0.86 -10.28
C SER A 347 -11.22 -0.36 -10.83
N TYR A 348 -11.38 -1.46 -10.07
CA TYR A 348 -12.23 -2.58 -10.51
C TYR A 348 -13.71 -2.24 -10.32
N PRO A 349 -14.58 -2.68 -11.26
CA PRO A 349 -16.03 -2.58 -11.08
C PRO A 349 -16.47 -3.25 -9.78
N GLY A 350 -17.42 -2.65 -9.06
CA GLY A 350 -17.93 -3.16 -7.78
C GLY A 350 -17.18 -2.66 -6.55
N VAL A 351 -15.88 -2.42 -6.66
CA VAL A 351 -15.08 -1.90 -5.55
C VAL A 351 -15.46 -0.46 -5.24
N VAL A 352 -15.71 -0.15 -3.98
CA VAL A 352 -15.96 1.22 -3.51
C VAL A 352 -14.65 1.99 -3.50
N ALA A 353 -14.46 2.86 -4.48
CA ALA A 353 -13.24 3.67 -4.66
C ALA A 353 -13.27 4.90 -3.75
N VAL A 354 -12.25 5.04 -2.88
CA VAL A 354 -12.20 6.12 -1.88
C VAL A 354 -10.99 7.01 -2.07
N THR A 355 -11.25 8.32 -2.24
CA THR A 355 -10.23 9.37 -2.19
C THR A 355 -10.15 10.00 -0.81
N ALA A 356 -9.15 10.85 -0.60
CA ALA A 356 -8.91 11.52 0.67
C ALA A 356 -9.20 13.01 0.60
N VAL A 357 -9.69 13.57 1.72
CA VAL A 357 -9.82 15.03 1.92
C VAL A 357 -9.05 15.48 3.16
N ASP A 358 -8.68 16.77 3.15
CA ASP A 358 -8.11 17.49 4.29
C ASP A 358 -9.18 17.92 5.31
N ALA A 359 -8.77 18.62 6.38
CA ALA A 359 -9.67 19.15 7.41
C ALA A 359 -10.70 20.17 6.89
N HIS A 360 -10.48 20.73 5.70
CA HIS A 360 -11.38 21.69 5.05
C HIS A 360 -12.29 21.07 3.98
N GLY A 361 -12.29 19.72 3.87
CA GLY A 361 -13.07 19.00 2.88
C GLY A 361 -12.56 19.14 1.45
N ARG A 362 -11.28 19.47 1.26
CA ARG A 362 -10.63 19.58 -0.06
C ARG A 362 -9.96 18.26 -0.40
N ALA A 363 -10.22 17.73 -1.61
CA ALA A 363 -9.54 16.55 -2.11
C ALA A 363 -8.02 16.76 -2.13
N LEU A 364 -7.27 15.75 -1.71
CA LEU A 364 -5.81 15.82 -1.70
C LEU A 364 -5.27 15.89 -3.12
N PRO A 365 -4.33 16.80 -3.44
CA PRO A 365 -3.79 16.97 -4.79
C PRO A 365 -3.03 15.72 -5.29
N GLU A 366 -2.43 14.97 -4.37
CA GLU A 366 -1.74 13.72 -4.67
C GLU A 366 -2.67 12.51 -4.89
N ALA A 367 -3.95 12.63 -4.59
CA ALA A 367 -4.89 11.52 -4.77
C ALA A 367 -4.99 11.10 -6.23
N GLY A 368 -4.91 9.79 -6.47
CA GLY A 368 -5.02 9.17 -7.78
C GLY A 368 -6.37 9.42 -8.47
N LYS A 369 -6.43 9.15 -9.77
CA LYS A 369 -7.67 9.21 -10.56
C LYS A 369 -8.06 7.78 -10.98
N PRO A 370 -8.95 7.10 -10.25
CA PRO A 370 -9.44 5.78 -10.62
C PRO A 370 -10.37 5.86 -11.84
N THR A 371 -10.78 4.71 -12.38
CA THR A 371 -11.76 4.60 -13.48
C THR A 371 -13.14 5.11 -13.07
N HIS A 372 -13.48 4.98 -11.79
CA HIS A 372 -14.66 5.55 -11.13
C HIS A 372 -14.27 5.99 -9.72
N LEU A 373 -14.98 6.94 -9.17
CA LEU A 373 -14.75 7.44 -7.80
C LEU A 373 -16.10 7.49 -7.07
N ASP A 374 -16.20 6.75 -5.97
CA ASP A 374 -17.45 6.69 -5.23
C ASP A 374 -17.53 7.74 -4.13
N PHE A 375 -16.53 7.78 -3.24
CA PHE A 375 -16.58 8.64 -2.06
C PHE A 375 -15.23 9.26 -1.74
N ALA A 376 -15.28 10.27 -0.89
CA ALA A 376 -14.13 10.79 -0.17
C ALA A 376 -14.31 10.57 1.33
N ALA A 377 -13.21 10.44 2.07
CA ALA A 377 -13.21 10.46 3.52
C ALA A 377 -12.00 11.23 4.05
N PRO A 378 -11.96 11.63 5.33
CA PRO A 378 -10.78 12.26 5.90
C PRO A 378 -9.52 11.41 5.72
N GLY A 379 -8.46 11.99 5.20
CA GLY A 379 -7.19 11.31 4.96
C GLY A 379 -5.98 12.21 5.19
N ALA A 380 -6.19 13.40 5.73
CA ALA A 380 -5.13 14.31 6.17
C ALA A 380 -5.56 15.10 7.40
N ASP A 381 -4.60 15.78 8.01
CA ASP A 381 -4.79 16.56 9.24
C ASP A 381 -5.44 15.73 10.35
N MET A 382 -5.07 14.47 10.44
CA MET A 382 -5.62 13.52 11.39
C MET A 382 -4.53 12.64 11.99
N ALA A 383 -4.82 12.06 13.15
CA ALA A 383 -3.94 11.15 13.86
C ALA A 383 -4.31 9.69 13.61
N ALA A 384 -3.29 8.84 13.64
CA ALA A 384 -3.42 7.39 13.72
C ALA A 384 -2.36 6.81 14.69
N ALA A 385 -2.56 5.59 15.15
CA ALA A 385 -1.61 4.94 16.04
C ALA A 385 -0.26 4.72 15.36
N LEU A 386 0.79 5.03 16.10
CA LEU A 386 2.16 4.65 15.78
C LEU A 386 2.52 3.42 16.62
N PRO A 387 3.17 2.41 16.07
CA PRO A 387 3.68 1.29 16.85
C PRO A 387 4.48 1.75 18.08
N GLY A 388 4.19 1.13 19.21
CA GLY A 388 4.61 1.62 20.54
C GLY A 388 3.40 2.18 21.29
N ASN A 389 3.45 3.41 21.76
CA ASN A 389 2.40 3.99 22.60
C ASN A 389 1.97 5.39 22.15
N GLY A 390 2.28 5.78 20.93
CA GLY A 390 2.04 7.13 20.46
C GLY A 390 1.13 7.22 19.25
N TYR A 391 0.84 8.45 18.87
CA TYR A 391 0.08 8.80 17.68
C TYR A 391 0.93 9.65 16.74
N VAL A 392 0.65 9.57 15.45
CA VAL A 392 1.33 10.30 14.40
C VAL A 392 0.31 10.96 13.47
N LYS A 393 0.65 12.11 12.94
CA LYS A 393 -0.13 12.73 11.85
C LYS A 393 0.00 11.87 10.60
N VAL A 394 -1.13 11.58 9.98
CA VAL A 394 -1.20 10.77 8.76
C VAL A 394 -1.78 11.55 7.59
N ARG A 395 -1.34 11.18 6.38
CA ARG A 395 -1.81 11.76 5.12
C ARG A 395 -1.79 10.73 4.00
N GLY A 396 -2.90 10.61 3.29
CA GLY A 396 -3.04 9.74 2.13
C GLY A 396 -4.39 9.04 2.06
N THR A 397 -4.70 8.51 0.87
CA THR A 397 -5.95 7.80 0.59
C THR A 397 -6.08 6.48 1.35
N SER A 398 -4.95 5.86 1.73
CA SER A 398 -4.94 4.65 2.57
C SER A 398 -5.48 4.86 3.98
N PHE A 399 -5.53 6.11 4.46
CA PHE A 399 -6.12 6.46 5.76
C PHE A 399 -7.57 6.90 5.63
N ALA A 400 -8.00 7.28 4.43
CA ALA A 400 -9.40 7.60 4.12
C ALA A 400 -10.25 6.33 3.87
N ALA A 401 -9.70 5.35 3.15
CA ALA A 401 -10.38 4.10 2.84
C ALA A 401 -10.91 3.37 4.08
N PRO A 402 -10.15 3.17 5.19
CA PRO A 402 -10.65 2.51 6.39
C PRO A 402 -11.83 3.25 7.05
N LEU A 403 -11.86 4.59 7.01
CA LEU A 403 -12.98 5.35 7.55
C LEU A 403 -14.26 5.16 6.73
N ALA A 404 -14.13 5.13 5.40
CA ALA A 404 -15.25 4.82 4.52
C ALA A 404 -15.71 3.36 4.68
N ALA A 405 -14.78 2.41 4.83
CA ALA A 405 -15.08 1.00 5.07
C ALA A 405 -15.82 0.78 6.39
N ALA A 406 -15.37 1.43 7.46
CA ALA A 406 -16.04 1.39 8.76
C ALA A 406 -17.46 1.98 8.70
N ARG A 407 -17.63 3.08 7.96
CA ARG A 407 -18.94 3.69 7.80
C ARG A 407 -19.87 2.83 6.94
N LEU A 408 -19.32 2.22 5.88
CA LEU A 408 -20.05 1.28 5.05
C LEU A 408 -20.53 0.06 5.85
N LEU A 409 -19.68 -0.47 6.74
CA LEU A 409 -20.07 -1.53 7.70
C LEU A 409 -21.28 -1.12 8.54
N ALA A 410 -21.31 0.12 9.04
CA ALA A 410 -22.38 0.62 9.89
C ALA A 410 -23.70 0.82 9.14
N VAL A 411 -23.68 1.27 7.86
CA VAL A 411 -24.90 1.56 7.08
C VAL A 411 -25.33 0.43 6.15
N GLY A 412 -24.47 -0.58 5.93
CA GLY A 412 -24.77 -1.83 5.25
C GLY A 412 -24.76 -1.78 3.72
N SER A 413 -24.74 -0.61 3.07
CA SER A 413 -24.71 -0.55 1.60
C SER A 413 -24.13 0.76 1.06
N PRO A 414 -23.52 0.75 -0.15
CA PRO A 414 -23.03 1.97 -0.81
C PRO A 414 -24.15 2.99 -1.10
N ARG A 415 -25.40 2.53 -1.29
CA ARG A 415 -26.55 3.41 -1.46
C ARG A 415 -26.88 4.17 -0.18
N ALA A 416 -26.88 3.49 0.96
CA ALA A 416 -27.11 4.12 2.26
C ALA A 416 -25.94 5.06 2.61
N LEU A 417 -24.70 4.67 2.28
CA LEU A 417 -23.52 5.52 2.46
C LEU A 417 -23.60 6.80 1.61
N ALA A 418 -24.12 6.71 0.38
CA ALA A 418 -24.34 7.87 -0.49
C ALA A 418 -25.41 8.85 0.06
N ALA A 419 -26.41 8.35 0.77
CA ALA A 419 -27.46 9.18 1.36
C ALA A 419 -26.95 10.09 2.49
N GLU A 420 -25.87 9.74 3.16
CA GLU A 420 -25.23 10.54 4.21
C GLU A 420 -24.03 11.38 3.74
N ALA A 421 -23.60 11.18 2.48
CA ALA A 421 -22.44 11.86 1.94
C ALA A 421 -22.65 13.38 1.88
N ARG A 422 -21.63 14.13 2.29
CA ARG A 422 -21.69 15.61 2.32
C ARG A 422 -20.88 16.19 1.16
N PRO A 423 -21.26 17.36 0.62
CA PRO A 423 -20.46 18.04 -0.39
C PRO A 423 -19.03 18.32 0.08
N GLY A 424 -18.09 18.28 -0.86
CA GLY A 424 -16.68 18.64 -0.65
C GLY A 424 -16.13 19.46 -1.83
N LYS A 425 -14.86 19.83 -1.75
CA LYS A 425 -14.18 20.59 -2.80
C LYS A 425 -13.24 19.68 -3.60
N GLY A 426 -13.27 19.80 -4.91
CA GLY A 426 -12.46 18.99 -5.84
C GLY A 426 -13.11 17.64 -6.16
N ARG A 427 -12.28 16.62 -6.44
CA ARG A 427 -12.75 15.29 -6.82
C ARG A 427 -13.09 14.46 -5.57
N VAL A 428 -14.35 14.46 -5.17
CA VAL A 428 -14.85 13.78 -3.96
C VAL A 428 -15.89 12.68 -4.26
N GLY A 429 -16.10 12.34 -5.53
CA GLY A 429 -17.11 11.37 -5.92
C GLY A 429 -18.52 11.84 -5.57
N ARG A 430 -19.31 10.96 -4.95
CA ARG A 430 -20.67 11.26 -4.45
C ARG A 430 -20.65 12.16 -3.21
N GLY A 431 -19.48 12.41 -2.63
CA GLY A 431 -19.31 13.29 -1.47
C GLY A 431 -18.40 12.69 -0.40
N ILE A 432 -18.28 13.45 0.70
CA ILE A 432 -17.46 13.09 1.86
C ILE A 432 -18.30 12.27 2.83
N VAL A 433 -17.84 11.06 3.13
CA VAL A 433 -18.41 10.19 4.17
C VAL A 433 -17.53 10.21 5.41
N CYS A 434 -18.10 9.85 6.57
CA CYS A 434 -17.34 9.78 7.83
C CYS A 434 -16.59 11.10 8.18
N GLY A 435 -17.12 12.25 7.77
CA GLY A 435 -16.43 13.55 8.04
C GLY A 435 -16.16 13.80 9.52
N GLY A 436 -17.04 13.33 10.41
CA GLY A 436 -16.88 13.40 11.86
C GLY A 436 -15.89 12.37 12.45
N CYS A 437 -15.38 11.44 11.64
CA CYS A 437 -14.44 10.42 12.11
C CYS A 437 -12.98 10.92 12.12
N ARG A 438 -12.71 12.13 11.71
CA ARG A 438 -11.39 12.72 11.74
C ARG A 438 -10.92 12.94 13.18
N ILE A 439 -9.84 12.31 13.55
CA ILE A 439 -9.24 12.45 14.87
C ILE A 439 -8.24 13.62 14.81
N ASP A 440 -8.51 14.72 15.54
CA ASP A 440 -7.60 15.87 15.58
C ASP A 440 -6.27 15.46 16.24
N PRO A 441 -5.12 15.66 15.57
CA PRO A 441 -3.81 15.31 16.11
C PRO A 441 -3.52 15.93 17.49
N ARG A 442 -4.06 17.13 17.75
CA ARG A 442 -3.85 17.86 19.01
C ARG A 442 -4.52 17.17 20.19
N THR A 443 -5.67 16.52 19.98
CA THR A 443 -6.42 15.87 21.07
C THR A 443 -5.74 14.61 21.61
N VAL A 444 -4.83 14.01 20.83
CA VAL A 444 -4.11 12.78 21.17
C VAL A 444 -2.61 12.97 21.29
N GLY A 445 -2.12 14.20 21.22
CA GLY A 445 -0.68 14.51 21.30
C GLY A 445 0.13 13.91 20.14
N ALA A 446 -0.45 13.81 18.95
CA ALA A 446 0.23 13.27 17.77
C ALA A 446 1.37 14.22 17.33
N LYS A 447 2.54 13.62 17.07
CA LYS A 447 3.75 14.31 16.59
C LYS A 447 3.80 14.38 15.07
#